data_6f087a392fb829575076c40ee261eaf0
#
_entry.id   6f087a392fb829575076c40ee261eaf0
#
_cell.length_a   1.000
_cell.length_b   1.000
_cell.length_c   1.000
_cell.angle_alpha   90.00
_cell.angle_beta   90.00
_cell.angle_gamma   90.00
#
_symmetry.space_group_name_H-M   'P 1'
#
loop_
_entity.id
_entity.type
_entity.pdbx_description
1 polymer ?
#
loop_
_entity_poly.entity_id
_entity_poly.type
_entity_poly.pdbx_seq_one_letter_code
_entity_poly.pdbx_strand_id
1 'polypeptide(L)'
;MFPYPSGRIHMGHVRNYTLGDVVARFRRAKGFNVLHPMGWDAFGLPAENAAIERGAHPGHWTRENIASMRVQLQSMGLAYDWDREFATCEPDYYQHEQLMFLKFLEKGLAYRKESWVNWDPEEKTVLANEQVVDGRGWRSGAVVERRLLSQWFLKITEYADDLLASLETLDRWPDRVRLMQHNWIGKSEGARVTFKLTSDRMDESDVSDNTIEVFTTRPDTLFGASFIAVAANHPLALAVAENSKEAADFI
;
A
#
# COMPACT_ATOMS: atom_id res chain seq x y z
N MET A 1 -3.06 -3.49 18.95
CA MET A 1 -3.83 -3.72 17.71
C MET A 1 -5.28 -3.43 18.02
N PHE A 2 -5.93 -2.56 17.26
CA PHE A 2 -7.34 -2.26 17.40
C PHE A 2 -8.17 -3.19 16.51
N PRO A 3 -9.41 -3.56 16.91
CA PRO A 3 -10.28 -4.34 16.06
C PRO A 3 -10.82 -3.51 14.92
N TYR A 4 -11.04 -4.16 13.78
CA TYR A 4 -11.80 -3.59 12.68
C TYR A 4 -13.27 -3.99 12.85
N PRO A 5 -14.22 -3.03 12.91
CA PRO A 5 -15.62 -3.32 13.23
C PRO A 5 -16.38 -3.85 12.00
N SER A 6 -16.02 -5.05 11.52
CA SER A 6 -16.63 -5.71 10.37
C SER A 6 -17.69 -6.77 10.76
N GLY A 7 -18.09 -6.82 12.02
CA GLY A 7 -19.07 -7.80 12.49
C GLY A 7 -18.97 -8.06 13.99
N ARG A 8 -19.01 -9.32 14.39
CA ARG A 8 -18.86 -9.75 15.79
C ARG A 8 -17.42 -10.10 16.11
N ILE A 9 -17.06 -10.09 17.41
CA ILE A 9 -15.76 -10.61 17.84
C ILE A 9 -15.65 -12.11 17.54
N HIS A 10 -14.43 -12.58 17.38
CA HIS A 10 -14.08 -13.99 17.20
C HIS A 10 -12.90 -14.37 18.09
N MET A 11 -12.54 -15.64 18.12
CA MET A 11 -11.50 -16.16 19.02
C MET A 11 -10.13 -15.47 18.84
N GLY A 12 -9.83 -14.95 17.66
CA GLY A 12 -8.62 -14.14 17.44
C GLY A 12 -8.63 -12.85 18.25
N HIS A 13 -9.76 -12.16 18.31
CA HIS A 13 -9.95 -10.99 19.17
C HIS A 13 -9.81 -11.35 20.66
N VAL A 14 -10.49 -12.44 21.09
CA VAL A 14 -10.41 -12.92 22.47
C VAL A 14 -8.96 -13.16 22.88
N ARG A 15 -8.21 -13.89 22.07
CA ARG A 15 -6.79 -14.18 22.34
C ARG A 15 -5.96 -12.90 22.47
N ASN A 16 -6.03 -12.02 21.48
CA ASN A 16 -5.17 -10.84 21.44
C ASN A 16 -5.47 -9.88 22.59
N TYR A 17 -6.75 -9.64 22.89
CA TYR A 17 -7.14 -8.67 23.92
C TYR A 17 -6.99 -9.22 25.32
N THR A 18 -7.17 -10.51 25.54
CA THR A 18 -6.85 -11.15 26.82
C THR A 18 -5.36 -11.06 27.15
N LEU A 19 -4.47 -11.25 26.16
CA LEU A 19 -3.03 -11.09 26.38
C LEU A 19 -2.66 -9.67 26.82
N GLY A 20 -3.22 -8.66 26.12
CA GLY A 20 -3.03 -7.26 26.48
C GLY A 20 -3.60 -6.93 27.85
N ASP A 21 -4.77 -7.44 28.17
CA ASP A 21 -5.45 -7.23 29.45
C ASP A 21 -4.65 -7.79 30.64
N VAL A 22 -4.11 -9.00 30.50
CA VAL A 22 -3.25 -9.61 31.52
C VAL A 22 -2.02 -8.73 31.80
N VAL A 23 -1.36 -8.23 30.77
CA VAL A 23 -0.20 -7.33 30.92
C VAL A 23 -0.61 -6.02 31.60
N ALA A 24 -1.73 -5.42 31.18
CA ALA A 24 -2.23 -4.18 31.76
C ALA A 24 -2.56 -4.34 33.27
N ARG A 25 -3.27 -5.40 33.63
CA ARG A 25 -3.58 -5.72 35.04
C ARG A 25 -2.32 -5.98 35.86
N PHE A 26 -1.39 -6.77 35.33
CA PHE A 26 -0.12 -7.04 36.00
C PHE A 26 0.66 -5.74 36.25
N ARG A 27 0.75 -4.86 35.29
CA ARG A 27 1.46 -3.58 35.45
C ARG A 27 0.76 -2.66 36.45
N ARG A 28 -0.56 -2.56 36.42
CA ARG A 28 -1.34 -1.80 37.44
C ARG A 28 -1.10 -2.35 38.85
N ALA A 29 -1.14 -3.68 39.00
CA ALA A 29 -0.87 -4.32 40.29
C ALA A 29 0.57 -4.05 40.82
N LYS A 30 1.51 -3.76 39.92
CA LYS A 30 2.88 -3.34 40.22
C LYS A 30 3.01 -1.84 40.46
N GLY A 31 1.94 -1.06 40.49
CA GLY A 31 1.94 0.38 40.74
C GLY A 31 2.28 1.25 39.51
N PHE A 32 2.30 0.70 38.30
CA PHE A 32 2.51 1.48 37.10
C PHE A 32 1.23 2.24 36.72
N ASN A 33 1.40 3.45 36.17
CA ASN A 33 0.33 4.16 35.50
C ASN A 33 0.18 3.57 34.08
N VAL A 34 -0.95 2.93 33.82
CA VAL A 34 -1.18 2.18 32.57
C VAL A 34 -2.28 2.82 31.77
N LEU A 35 -1.95 3.33 30.58
CA LEU A 35 -2.92 3.76 29.56
C LEU A 35 -3.29 2.54 28.70
N HIS A 36 -4.54 2.12 28.75
CA HIS A 36 -5.05 0.93 28.03
C HIS A 36 -6.45 1.19 27.46
N PRO A 37 -6.61 2.10 26.49
CA PRO A 37 -7.89 2.39 25.87
C PRO A 37 -8.28 1.34 24.83
N MET A 38 -9.57 1.33 24.45
CA MET A 38 -10.05 0.65 23.26
C MET A 38 -10.11 1.65 22.10
N GLY A 39 -9.55 1.27 20.96
CA GLY A 39 -9.70 1.98 19.69
C GLY A 39 -10.36 1.09 18.63
N TRP A 40 -11.04 1.73 17.67
CA TRP A 40 -11.67 1.06 16.52
C TRP A 40 -11.01 1.53 15.25
N ASP A 41 -10.39 0.61 14.51
CA ASP A 41 -9.89 0.87 13.16
C ASP A 41 -11.10 0.83 12.21
N ALA A 42 -11.64 1.98 11.86
CA ALA A 42 -13.01 2.09 11.40
C ALA A 42 -13.17 2.78 10.02
N PHE A 43 -12.09 2.95 9.30
CA PHE A 43 -12.09 3.40 7.91
C PHE A 43 -11.81 2.27 6.92
N GLY A 44 -12.14 2.50 5.66
CA GLY A 44 -11.64 1.76 4.50
C GLY A 44 -12.65 0.81 3.87
N LEU A 45 -12.19 0.20 2.80
CA LEU A 45 -12.96 -0.65 1.89
C LEU A 45 -13.76 -1.78 2.56
N PRO A 46 -13.29 -2.48 3.62
CA PRO A 46 -14.08 -3.56 4.19
C PRO A 46 -15.44 -3.12 4.74
N ALA A 47 -15.51 -1.93 5.36
CA ALA A 47 -16.80 -1.37 5.81
C ALA A 47 -17.68 -0.92 4.65
N GLU A 48 -17.10 -0.27 3.66
CA GLU A 48 -17.79 0.19 2.46
C GLU A 48 -18.36 -0.99 1.67
N ASN A 49 -17.59 -2.07 1.52
CA ASN A 49 -17.99 -3.27 0.80
C ASN A 49 -19.15 -3.99 1.49
N ALA A 50 -19.05 -4.20 2.79
CA ALA A 50 -20.11 -4.82 3.56
C ALA A 50 -21.40 -3.97 3.55
N ALA A 51 -21.27 -2.65 3.52
CA ALA A 51 -22.40 -1.73 3.39
C ALA A 51 -23.06 -1.83 2.00
N ILE A 52 -22.26 -1.90 0.93
CA ILE A 52 -22.76 -2.08 -0.45
C ILE A 52 -23.53 -3.40 -0.58
N GLU A 53 -22.94 -4.51 -0.12
CA GLU A 53 -23.57 -5.84 -0.16
C GLU A 53 -24.91 -5.89 0.58
N ARG A 54 -25.08 -5.08 1.61
CA ARG A 54 -26.28 -5.02 2.45
C ARG A 54 -27.22 -3.88 2.11
N GLY A 55 -26.87 -3.03 1.15
CA GLY A 55 -27.66 -1.84 0.82
C GLY A 55 -27.74 -0.81 1.97
N ALA A 56 -26.70 -0.76 2.83
CA ALA A 56 -26.65 0.09 4.01
C ALA A 56 -25.62 1.22 3.86
N HIS A 57 -25.75 2.27 4.67
CA HIS A 57 -24.74 3.33 4.72
C HIS A 57 -23.54 2.87 5.55
N PRO A 58 -22.28 2.95 5.05
CA PRO A 58 -21.10 2.42 5.73
C PRO A 58 -20.91 2.98 7.15
N GLY A 59 -21.16 4.27 7.37
CA GLY A 59 -21.05 4.89 8.69
C GLY A 59 -22.04 4.34 9.72
N HIS A 60 -23.28 4.02 9.31
CA HIS A 60 -24.28 3.38 10.20
C HIS A 60 -23.83 1.96 10.56
N TRP A 61 -23.51 1.18 9.55
CA TRP A 61 -23.07 -0.19 9.72
C TRP A 61 -21.85 -0.30 10.63
N THR A 62 -20.86 0.59 10.44
CA THR A 62 -19.64 0.64 11.28
C THR A 62 -19.99 0.93 12.74
N ARG A 63 -20.83 1.93 13.02
CA ARG A 63 -21.20 2.30 14.40
C ARG A 63 -22.02 1.23 15.09
N GLU A 64 -22.90 0.54 14.37
CA GLU A 64 -23.65 -0.62 14.90
C GLU A 64 -22.72 -1.77 15.27
N ASN A 65 -21.72 -2.05 14.44
CA ASN A 65 -20.71 -3.07 14.75
C ASN A 65 -19.85 -2.67 15.94
N ILE A 66 -19.41 -1.42 16.04
CA ILE A 66 -18.71 -0.91 17.22
C ILE A 66 -19.53 -1.13 18.49
N ALA A 67 -20.79 -0.73 18.47
CA ALA A 67 -21.68 -0.90 19.62
C ALA A 67 -21.84 -2.39 20.02
N SER A 68 -22.02 -3.27 19.05
CA SER A 68 -22.13 -4.71 19.28
C SER A 68 -20.84 -5.31 19.84
N MET A 69 -19.69 -5.00 19.21
CA MET A 69 -18.38 -5.50 19.66
C MET A 69 -18.01 -4.98 21.05
N ARG A 70 -18.34 -3.71 21.35
CA ARG A 70 -18.14 -3.10 22.68
C ARG A 70 -18.83 -3.92 23.77
N VAL A 71 -20.11 -4.24 23.58
CA VAL A 71 -20.88 -5.06 24.54
C VAL A 71 -20.23 -6.43 24.71
N GLN A 72 -19.80 -7.07 23.64
CA GLN A 72 -19.14 -8.37 23.70
C GLN A 72 -17.79 -8.29 24.46
N LEU A 73 -16.96 -7.28 24.19
CA LEU A 73 -15.67 -7.11 24.89
C LEU A 73 -15.87 -6.74 26.36
N GLN A 74 -16.87 -5.94 26.69
CA GLN A 74 -17.22 -5.61 28.08
C GLN A 74 -17.71 -6.85 28.84
N SER A 75 -18.49 -7.71 28.21
CA SER A 75 -18.97 -8.95 28.84
C SER A 75 -17.84 -9.92 29.21
N MET A 76 -16.67 -9.81 28.57
CA MET A 76 -15.47 -10.56 28.93
C MET A 76 -14.75 -10.01 30.16
N GLY A 77 -15.16 -8.86 30.70
CA GLY A 77 -14.54 -8.23 31.86
C GLY A 77 -13.13 -7.67 31.59
N LEU A 78 -12.79 -7.34 30.35
CA LEU A 78 -11.51 -6.74 30.00
C LEU A 78 -11.37 -5.33 30.61
N ALA A 79 -10.20 -5.04 31.19
CA ALA A 79 -9.91 -3.82 31.95
C ALA A 79 -9.43 -2.66 31.05
N TYR A 80 -10.16 -2.39 29.97
CA TYR A 80 -9.94 -1.23 29.14
C TYR A 80 -10.43 0.05 29.83
N ASP A 81 -9.78 1.16 29.50
CA ASP A 81 -10.24 2.51 29.84
C ASP A 81 -11.29 2.95 28.81
N TRP A 82 -12.54 2.56 29.04
CA TRP A 82 -13.67 2.81 28.14
C TRP A 82 -14.02 4.31 28.04
N ASP A 83 -13.65 5.12 29.04
CA ASP A 83 -13.85 6.57 28.98
C ASP A 83 -12.90 7.24 27.94
N ARG A 84 -11.86 6.52 27.53
CA ARG A 84 -10.92 6.93 26.49
C ARG A 84 -11.06 6.15 25.19
N GLU A 85 -12.21 5.54 24.98
CA GLU A 85 -12.55 4.87 23.75
C GLU A 85 -12.57 5.85 22.56
N PHE A 86 -12.08 5.44 21.41
CA PHE A 86 -12.09 6.26 20.19
C PHE A 86 -12.28 5.42 18.95
N ALA A 87 -12.70 6.06 17.85
CA ALA A 87 -12.77 5.44 16.52
C ALA A 87 -12.01 6.29 15.50
N THR A 88 -11.23 5.64 14.63
CA THR A 88 -10.41 6.34 13.64
C THR A 88 -11.25 7.10 12.60
N CYS A 89 -12.52 6.73 12.44
CA CYS A 89 -13.46 7.40 11.53
C CYS A 89 -14.12 8.67 12.10
N GLU A 90 -13.87 9.01 13.36
CA GLU A 90 -14.46 10.20 13.94
C GLU A 90 -13.54 11.44 13.76
N PRO A 91 -14.13 12.64 13.57
CA PRO A 91 -13.38 13.85 13.26
C PRO A 91 -12.32 14.23 14.28
N ASP A 92 -12.56 14.01 15.56
CA ASP A 92 -11.64 14.27 16.66
C ASP A 92 -10.38 13.38 16.61
N TYR A 93 -10.45 12.25 15.92
CA TYR A 93 -9.28 11.42 15.64
C TYR A 93 -8.61 11.80 14.31
N TYR A 94 -9.31 11.73 13.17
CA TYR A 94 -8.67 11.88 11.87
C TYR A 94 -8.17 13.30 11.57
N GLN A 95 -8.62 14.32 12.29
CA GLN A 95 -8.02 15.67 12.19
C GLN A 95 -6.50 15.66 12.44
N HIS A 96 -6.02 14.78 13.31
CA HIS A 96 -4.59 14.64 13.60
C HIS A 96 -3.84 13.98 12.44
N GLU A 97 -4.45 13.03 11.75
CA GLU A 97 -3.90 12.42 10.54
C GLU A 97 -3.85 13.43 9.39
N GLN A 98 -4.89 14.24 9.23
CA GLN A 98 -4.91 15.34 8.26
C GLN A 98 -3.80 16.37 8.54
N LEU A 99 -3.58 16.73 9.80
CA LEU A 99 -2.49 17.62 10.19
C LEU A 99 -1.12 16.98 9.88
N MET A 100 -0.96 15.69 10.12
CA MET A 100 0.27 14.96 9.78
C MET A 100 0.51 14.96 8.27
N PHE A 101 -0.53 14.73 7.46
CA PHE A 101 -0.44 14.80 6.00
C PHE A 101 -0.01 16.20 5.53
N LEU A 102 -0.56 17.27 6.10
CA LEU A 102 -0.16 18.64 5.76
C LEU A 102 1.31 18.89 6.08
N LYS A 103 1.81 18.37 7.19
CA LYS A 103 3.24 18.46 7.53
C LYS A 103 4.13 17.66 6.57
N PHE A 104 3.67 16.51 6.08
CA PHE A 104 4.38 15.77 5.04
C PHE A 104 4.42 16.54 3.72
N LEU A 105 3.32 17.19 3.36
CA LEU A 105 3.25 18.04 2.17
C LEU A 105 4.19 19.23 2.30
N GLU A 106 4.19 19.93 3.43
CA GLU A 106 5.10 21.06 3.71
C GLU A 106 6.57 20.65 3.61
N LYS A 107 6.91 19.46 4.07
CA LYS A 107 8.27 18.90 3.96
C LYS A 107 8.59 18.31 2.58
N GLY A 108 7.67 18.33 1.64
CA GLY A 108 7.83 17.73 0.32
C GLY A 108 7.90 16.21 0.32
N LEU A 109 7.46 15.56 1.40
CA LEU A 109 7.37 14.11 1.52
C LEU A 109 6.08 13.56 0.91
N ALA A 110 5.03 14.37 0.82
CA ALA A 110 3.81 14.10 0.05
C ALA A 110 3.81 14.99 -1.20
N TYR A 111 3.42 14.43 -2.34
CA TYR A 111 3.36 15.15 -3.61
C TYR A 111 2.30 14.56 -4.53
N ARG A 112 1.90 15.31 -5.55
CA ARG A 112 0.97 14.82 -6.57
C ARG A 112 1.71 14.62 -7.89
N LYS A 113 1.36 13.53 -8.57
CA LYS A 113 1.77 13.30 -9.96
C LYS A 113 0.72 12.46 -10.69
N GLU A 114 0.74 12.53 -12.00
CA GLU A 114 0.01 11.58 -12.83
C GLU A 114 0.73 10.22 -12.83
N SER A 115 -0.05 9.17 -12.67
CA SER A 115 0.45 7.79 -12.70
C SER A 115 -0.59 6.85 -13.28
N TRP A 116 -0.10 5.83 -13.97
CA TRP A 116 -0.94 4.74 -14.44
C TRP A 116 -1.41 3.90 -13.26
N VAL A 117 -2.71 3.73 -13.15
CA VAL A 117 -3.37 2.95 -12.10
C VAL A 117 -4.24 1.86 -12.70
N ASN A 118 -4.48 0.80 -11.93
CA ASN A 118 -5.45 -0.22 -12.28
C ASN A 118 -6.83 0.28 -11.84
N TRP A 119 -7.71 0.52 -12.80
CA TRP A 119 -9.05 1.02 -12.56
C TRP A 119 -10.09 -0.08 -12.73
N ASP A 120 -10.92 -0.28 -11.72
CA ASP A 120 -12.08 -1.16 -11.82
C ASP A 120 -13.30 -0.33 -12.26
N PRO A 121 -13.86 -0.60 -13.46
CA PRO A 121 -14.97 0.17 -13.99
C PRO A 121 -16.32 -0.10 -13.29
N GLU A 122 -16.50 -1.28 -12.67
CA GLU A 122 -17.71 -1.61 -11.92
C GLU A 122 -17.67 -1.02 -10.51
N GLU A 123 -16.58 -1.19 -9.79
CA GLU A 123 -16.41 -0.64 -8.44
C GLU A 123 -16.05 0.84 -8.45
N LYS A 124 -15.69 1.39 -9.60
CA LYS A 124 -15.26 2.80 -9.79
C LYS A 124 -14.16 3.20 -8.82
N THR A 125 -13.18 2.34 -8.66
CA THR A 125 -12.06 2.53 -7.73
C THR A 125 -10.74 2.09 -8.34
N VAL A 126 -9.65 2.57 -7.74
CA VAL A 126 -8.28 2.15 -8.06
C VAL A 126 -7.96 0.88 -7.28
N LEU A 127 -7.39 -0.11 -7.96
CA LEU A 127 -6.95 -1.36 -7.37
C LEU A 127 -5.43 -1.39 -7.23
N ALA A 128 -4.94 -1.90 -6.10
CA ALA A 128 -3.55 -2.28 -5.95
C ALA A 128 -3.20 -3.48 -6.87
N ASN A 129 -1.93 -3.68 -7.16
CA ASN A 129 -1.52 -4.79 -8.05
C ASN A 129 -1.97 -6.16 -7.52
N GLU A 130 -1.95 -6.35 -6.20
CA GLU A 130 -2.37 -7.57 -5.51
C GLU A 130 -3.88 -7.83 -5.60
N GLN A 131 -4.65 -6.82 -5.98
CA GLN A 131 -6.11 -6.88 -6.16
C GLN A 131 -6.50 -7.14 -7.62
N VAL A 132 -5.52 -7.32 -8.50
CA VAL A 132 -5.74 -7.68 -9.91
C VAL A 132 -5.30 -9.13 -10.12
N VAL A 133 -6.25 -9.99 -10.46
CA VAL A 133 -6.02 -11.41 -10.71
C VAL A 133 -6.40 -11.69 -12.17
N ASP A 134 -5.46 -12.18 -12.96
CA ASP A 134 -5.66 -12.48 -14.38
C ASP A 134 -6.28 -11.31 -15.17
N GLY A 135 -5.81 -10.09 -14.90
CA GLY A 135 -6.29 -8.86 -15.54
C GLY A 135 -7.70 -8.41 -15.11
N ARG A 136 -8.23 -9.00 -14.05
CA ARG A 136 -9.57 -8.70 -13.51
C ARG A 136 -9.51 -8.23 -12.06
N GLY A 137 -10.46 -7.40 -11.69
CA GLY A 137 -10.66 -7.02 -10.29
C GLY A 137 -10.99 -8.27 -9.45
N TRP A 138 -10.25 -8.45 -8.36
CA TRP A 138 -10.33 -9.64 -7.50
C TRP A 138 -11.72 -9.91 -6.92
N ARG A 139 -12.55 -8.88 -6.86
CA ARG A 139 -13.89 -8.92 -6.29
C ARG A 139 -14.99 -8.76 -7.32
N SER A 140 -14.91 -7.72 -8.18
CA SER A 140 -15.91 -7.46 -9.22
C SER A 140 -15.87 -8.50 -10.35
N GLY A 141 -14.67 -9.05 -10.65
CA GLY A 141 -14.43 -9.86 -11.83
C GLY A 141 -14.40 -9.05 -13.13
N ALA A 142 -14.58 -7.71 -13.06
CA ALA A 142 -14.49 -6.82 -14.20
C ALA A 142 -13.08 -6.78 -14.77
N VAL A 143 -12.95 -6.60 -16.07
CA VAL A 143 -11.66 -6.37 -16.71
C VAL A 143 -11.11 -5.03 -16.23
N VAL A 144 -9.90 -5.05 -15.70
CA VAL A 144 -9.24 -3.86 -15.18
C VAL A 144 -8.73 -3.00 -16.33
N GLU A 145 -9.02 -1.71 -16.25
CA GLU A 145 -8.53 -0.71 -17.20
C GLU A 145 -7.27 -0.02 -16.67
N ARG A 146 -6.32 0.28 -17.56
CA ARG A 146 -5.21 1.16 -17.23
C ARG A 146 -5.64 2.60 -17.45
N ARG A 147 -5.61 3.42 -16.40
CA ARG A 147 -5.95 4.84 -16.47
C ARG A 147 -4.84 5.72 -15.91
N LEU A 148 -4.60 6.83 -16.57
CA LEU A 148 -3.69 7.87 -16.09
C LEU A 148 -4.46 8.81 -15.17
N LEU A 149 -4.17 8.79 -13.87
CA LEU A 149 -4.84 9.62 -12.88
C LEU A 149 -3.84 10.41 -12.05
N SER A 150 -4.22 11.64 -11.70
CA SER A 150 -3.46 12.45 -10.74
C SER A 150 -3.69 11.91 -9.32
N GLN A 151 -2.64 11.39 -8.72
CA GLN A 151 -2.67 10.73 -7.41
C GLN A 151 -1.71 11.37 -6.42
N TRP A 152 -1.99 11.21 -5.14
CA TRP A 152 -1.05 11.51 -4.07
C TRP A 152 -0.03 10.39 -3.90
N PHE A 153 1.21 10.79 -3.72
CA PHE A 153 2.34 9.90 -3.45
C PHE A 153 3.09 10.34 -2.21
N LEU A 154 3.62 9.37 -1.48
CA LEU A 154 4.58 9.59 -0.42
C LEU A 154 5.97 9.20 -0.92
N LYS A 155 7.01 9.98 -0.58
CA LYS A 155 8.41 9.65 -0.89
C LYS A 155 8.92 8.57 0.05
N ILE A 156 8.39 7.36 -0.05
CA ILE A 156 8.69 6.26 0.88
C ILE A 156 10.16 5.82 0.85
N THR A 157 10.88 6.12 -0.23
CA THR A 157 12.30 5.78 -0.38
C THR A 157 13.26 6.85 0.17
N GLU A 158 12.75 8.02 0.58
CA GLU A 158 13.57 9.13 1.09
C GLU A 158 14.43 8.73 2.30
N TYR A 159 13.90 7.85 3.14
CA TYR A 159 14.56 7.36 4.35
C TYR A 159 15.04 5.91 4.24
N ALA A 160 15.11 5.34 3.04
CA ALA A 160 15.40 3.92 2.86
C ALA A 160 16.78 3.54 3.40
N ASP A 161 17.81 4.34 3.15
CA ASP A 161 19.16 4.11 3.64
C ASP A 161 19.23 4.25 5.19
N ASP A 162 18.58 5.26 5.76
CA ASP A 162 18.51 5.46 7.21
C ASP A 162 17.76 4.31 7.90
N LEU A 163 16.67 3.84 7.31
CA LEU A 163 15.92 2.69 7.81
C LEU A 163 16.77 1.41 7.78
N LEU A 164 17.49 1.19 6.68
CA LEU A 164 18.37 0.03 6.54
C LEU A 164 19.50 0.05 7.58
N ALA A 165 20.17 1.19 7.73
CA ALA A 165 21.22 1.36 8.74
C ALA A 165 20.68 1.22 10.18
N SER A 166 19.47 1.72 10.45
CA SER A 166 18.83 1.66 11.77
C SER A 166 18.46 0.24 12.20
N LEU A 167 18.30 -0.71 11.26
CA LEU A 167 18.08 -2.14 11.61
C LEU A 167 19.20 -2.72 12.47
N GLU A 168 20.42 -2.23 12.30
CA GLU A 168 21.59 -2.67 13.09
C GLU A 168 21.51 -2.26 14.57
N THR A 169 20.69 -1.25 14.89
CA THR A 169 20.50 -0.77 16.25
C THR A 169 19.38 -1.50 17.01
N LEU A 170 18.65 -2.39 16.35
CA LEU A 170 17.50 -3.09 16.91
C LEU A 170 17.89 -4.42 17.57
N ASP A 171 18.75 -4.38 18.56
CA ASP A 171 19.32 -5.54 19.24
C ASP A 171 18.30 -6.49 19.88
N ARG A 172 17.09 -5.95 20.22
CA ARG A 172 16.01 -6.73 20.84
C ARG A 172 15.05 -7.38 19.83
N TRP A 173 15.25 -7.10 18.54
CA TRP A 173 14.45 -7.72 17.51
C TRP A 173 15.02 -9.09 17.14
N PRO A 174 14.17 -10.11 16.89
CA PRO A 174 14.61 -11.38 16.39
C PRO A 174 15.36 -11.23 15.05
N ASP A 175 16.47 -11.93 14.85
CA ASP A 175 17.28 -11.87 13.62
C ASP A 175 16.45 -12.11 12.36
N ARG A 176 15.53 -13.07 12.40
CA ARG A 176 14.63 -13.34 11.29
C ARG A 176 13.80 -12.13 10.89
N VAL A 177 13.32 -11.33 11.87
CA VAL A 177 12.52 -10.13 11.59
C VAL A 177 13.39 -9.03 10.99
N ARG A 178 14.61 -8.82 11.52
CA ARG A 178 15.57 -7.88 10.94
C ARG A 178 15.92 -8.24 9.50
N LEU A 179 16.19 -9.52 9.23
CA LEU A 179 16.46 -10.01 7.87
C LEU A 179 15.26 -9.79 6.93
N MET A 180 14.03 -10.05 7.38
CA MET A 180 12.83 -9.79 6.59
C MET A 180 12.69 -8.30 6.22
N GLN A 181 12.95 -7.39 7.16
CA GLN A 181 12.91 -5.95 6.91
C GLN A 181 14.04 -5.51 5.96
N HIS A 182 15.25 -6.02 6.16
CA HIS A 182 16.38 -5.78 5.26
C HIS A 182 16.04 -6.17 3.80
N ASN A 183 15.52 -7.37 3.62
CA ASN A 183 15.14 -7.87 2.29
C ASN A 183 13.96 -7.11 1.68
N TRP A 184 13.03 -6.62 2.52
CA TRP A 184 11.92 -5.78 2.06
C TRP A 184 12.38 -4.42 1.55
N ILE A 185 13.30 -3.76 2.25
CA ILE A 185 13.91 -2.50 1.80
C ILE A 185 14.68 -2.74 0.50
N GLY A 186 15.39 -3.87 0.40
CA GLY A 186 15.92 -4.41 -0.85
C GLY A 186 16.86 -3.46 -1.57
N LYS A 187 17.85 -2.85 -0.87
CA LYS A 187 18.85 -2.01 -1.54
C LYS A 187 19.56 -2.81 -2.62
N SER A 188 19.51 -2.30 -3.84
CA SER A 188 20.23 -2.85 -4.98
C SER A 188 21.18 -1.82 -5.59
N GLU A 189 22.35 -2.27 -5.98
CA GLU A 189 23.33 -1.47 -6.69
C GLU A 189 23.52 -1.99 -8.11
N GLY A 190 23.64 -1.09 -9.08
CA GLY A 190 23.79 -1.47 -10.48
C GLY A 190 24.22 -0.31 -11.33
N ALA A 191 24.23 -0.53 -12.64
CA ALA A 191 24.62 0.46 -13.64
C ALA A 191 23.46 0.79 -14.57
N ARG A 192 23.36 2.05 -14.98
CA ARG A 192 22.54 2.46 -16.12
C ARG A 192 23.38 2.36 -17.38
N VAL A 193 22.84 1.70 -18.38
CA VAL A 193 23.48 1.50 -19.66
C VAL A 193 22.58 2.09 -20.74
N THR A 194 23.15 2.97 -21.55
CA THR A 194 22.44 3.62 -22.65
C THR A 194 22.85 2.97 -23.96
N PHE A 195 21.88 2.42 -24.68
CA PHE A 195 22.06 1.90 -26.03
C PHE A 195 21.58 2.93 -27.04
N LYS A 196 22.38 3.19 -28.07
CA LYS A 196 21.96 4.01 -29.18
C LYS A 196 21.20 3.16 -30.20
N LEU A 197 20.06 3.67 -30.65
CA LEU A 197 19.34 3.08 -31.77
C LEU A 197 20.07 3.46 -33.04
N THR A 198 20.48 2.44 -33.83
CA THR A 198 21.03 2.64 -35.16
C THR A 198 19.98 2.11 -36.15
N SER A 199 19.37 2.97 -36.95
CA SER A 199 18.38 2.53 -37.90
C SER A 199 18.77 2.86 -39.34
N ASP A 200 18.69 1.83 -40.19
CA ASP A 200 18.62 2.00 -41.65
C ASP A 200 17.17 2.26 -42.12
N ARG A 201 16.18 2.37 -41.18
CA ARG A 201 14.75 2.36 -41.50
C ARG A 201 13.86 3.34 -40.70
N MET A 202 14.40 4.13 -39.81
CA MET A 202 13.65 5.19 -39.10
C MET A 202 14.19 6.57 -39.47
N ASP A 203 13.30 7.47 -39.87
CA ASP A 203 13.65 8.88 -40.03
C ASP A 203 14.03 9.47 -38.67
N GLU A 204 15.11 10.25 -38.65
CA GLU A 204 15.67 10.87 -37.39
C GLU A 204 14.69 11.79 -36.69
N SER A 205 13.51 12.05 -37.25
CA SER A 205 12.48 12.96 -36.72
C SER A 205 11.46 12.32 -35.81
N ASP A 206 11.37 10.99 -35.73
CA ASP A 206 10.21 10.32 -35.11
C ASP A 206 10.39 9.94 -33.64
N VAL A 207 11.60 9.99 -33.09
CA VAL A 207 11.86 9.73 -31.67
C VAL A 207 12.83 10.78 -31.11
N SER A 208 12.38 11.59 -30.18
CA SER A 208 13.13 12.70 -29.59
C SER A 208 14.45 12.32 -28.88
N ASP A 209 14.62 11.01 -28.58
CA ASP A 209 15.83 10.42 -28.01
C ASP A 209 16.10 9.05 -28.67
N ASN A 210 17.06 9.02 -29.57
CA ASN A 210 17.52 7.80 -30.27
C ASN A 210 18.27 6.83 -29.32
N THR A 211 17.78 6.67 -28.10
CA THR A 211 18.43 5.85 -27.06
C THR A 211 17.44 5.02 -26.26
N ILE A 212 17.88 3.85 -25.84
CA ILE A 212 17.21 3.02 -24.81
C ILE A 212 18.12 2.98 -23.58
N GLU A 213 17.62 3.46 -22.45
CA GLU A 213 18.31 3.33 -21.16
C GLU A 213 17.77 2.10 -20.41
N VAL A 214 18.68 1.25 -19.96
CA VAL A 214 18.37 0.09 -19.11
C VAL A 214 19.15 0.17 -17.81
N PHE A 215 18.55 -0.35 -16.73
CA PHE A 215 19.25 -0.55 -15.47
C PHE A 215 19.56 -2.04 -15.30
N THR A 216 20.79 -2.37 -14.90
CA THR A 216 21.18 -3.74 -14.60
C THR A 216 21.99 -3.84 -13.31
N THR A 217 21.72 -4.84 -12.49
CA THR A 217 22.52 -5.20 -11.33
C THR A 217 23.71 -6.11 -11.71
N ARG A 218 23.77 -6.55 -12.97
CA ARG A 218 24.81 -7.42 -13.53
C ARG A 218 25.45 -6.82 -14.78
N PRO A 219 26.15 -5.68 -14.65
CA PRO A 219 26.81 -5.06 -15.80
C PRO A 219 27.89 -5.94 -16.44
N ASP A 220 28.43 -6.91 -15.70
CA ASP A 220 29.36 -7.94 -16.16
C ASP A 220 28.80 -8.83 -17.26
N THR A 221 27.47 -8.99 -17.34
CA THR A 221 26.81 -9.83 -18.36
C THR A 221 26.51 -9.09 -19.66
N LEU A 222 26.79 -7.80 -19.73
CA LEU A 222 26.46 -6.95 -20.89
C LEU A 222 27.04 -7.49 -22.20
N PHE A 223 28.25 -8.06 -22.18
CA PHE A 223 28.91 -8.63 -23.36
C PHE A 223 28.18 -9.86 -23.95
N GLY A 224 27.29 -10.46 -23.19
CA GLY A 224 26.45 -11.58 -23.64
C GLY A 224 25.04 -11.14 -24.11
N ALA A 225 24.73 -9.85 -24.05
CA ALA A 225 23.43 -9.34 -24.49
C ALA A 225 23.31 -9.41 -26.02
N SER A 226 22.27 -10.07 -26.51
CA SER A 226 21.99 -10.24 -27.94
C SER A 226 20.72 -9.53 -28.40
N PHE A 227 19.87 -9.09 -27.49
CA PHE A 227 18.66 -8.30 -27.77
C PHE A 227 18.25 -7.47 -26.55
N ILE A 228 17.42 -6.46 -26.78
CA ILE A 228 16.73 -5.69 -25.75
C ILE A 228 15.23 -5.81 -26.00
N ALA A 229 14.45 -6.13 -24.95
CA ALA A 229 13.01 -6.11 -24.99
C ALA A 229 12.49 -4.83 -24.30
N VAL A 230 11.46 -4.25 -24.87
CA VAL A 230 10.74 -3.11 -24.29
C VAL A 230 9.30 -3.50 -23.99
N ALA A 231 8.68 -2.84 -23.01
CA ALA A 231 7.26 -3.06 -22.71
C ALA A 231 6.37 -2.56 -23.87
N ALA A 232 5.19 -3.16 -24.04
CA ALA A 232 4.23 -2.78 -25.08
C ALA A 232 3.83 -1.29 -25.03
N ASN A 233 3.78 -0.71 -23.82
CA ASN A 233 3.49 0.71 -23.63
C ASN A 233 4.73 1.63 -23.67
N HIS A 234 5.88 1.12 -24.07
CA HIS A 234 7.08 1.94 -24.23
C HIS A 234 6.93 2.86 -25.45
N PRO A 235 7.35 4.14 -25.42
CA PRO A 235 7.21 5.06 -26.54
C PRO A 235 7.75 4.50 -27.86
N LEU A 236 8.87 3.80 -27.83
CA LEU A 236 9.44 3.14 -29.02
C LEU A 236 8.52 2.04 -29.57
N ALA A 237 7.87 1.24 -28.71
CA ALA A 237 6.94 0.19 -29.16
C ALA A 237 5.72 0.83 -29.84
N LEU A 238 5.18 1.90 -29.25
CA LEU A 238 4.05 2.64 -29.80
C LEU A 238 4.40 3.27 -31.17
N ALA A 239 5.57 3.89 -31.30
CA ALA A 239 6.04 4.46 -32.56
C ALA A 239 6.21 3.40 -33.68
N VAL A 240 6.70 2.20 -33.32
CA VAL A 240 6.77 1.07 -34.27
C VAL A 240 5.38 0.60 -34.68
N ALA A 241 4.41 0.59 -33.75
CA ALA A 241 3.04 0.15 -34.02
C ALA A 241 2.31 1.08 -35.02
N GLU A 242 2.64 2.37 -35.06
CA GLU A 242 2.07 3.29 -36.06
C GLU A 242 2.40 2.90 -37.50
N ASN A 243 3.53 2.21 -37.71
CA ASN A 243 4.03 1.83 -39.01
C ASN A 243 4.01 0.31 -39.28
N SER A 244 3.58 -0.50 -38.34
CA SER A 244 3.53 -1.95 -38.44
C SER A 244 2.22 -2.50 -37.88
N LYS A 245 1.41 -3.06 -38.76
CA LYS A 245 0.15 -3.71 -38.37
C LYS A 245 0.36 -4.88 -37.40
N GLU A 246 1.41 -5.65 -37.57
CA GLU A 246 1.75 -6.77 -36.70
C GLU A 246 2.10 -6.30 -35.28
N ALA A 247 2.85 -5.20 -35.18
CA ALA A 247 3.16 -4.59 -33.87
C ALA A 247 1.90 -3.97 -33.23
N ALA A 248 1.04 -3.33 -34.00
CA ALA A 248 -0.22 -2.76 -33.52
C ALA A 248 -1.21 -3.83 -33.02
N ASP A 249 -1.27 -4.97 -33.70
CA ASP A 249 -2.11 -6.10 -33.29
C ASP A 249 -1.57 -6.79 -32.03
N PHE A 250 -0.27 -6.63 -31.72
CA PHE A 250 0.39 -7.22 -30.54
C PHE A 250 0.26 -6.32 -29.30
N ILE A 251 0.23 -5.00 -29.45
CA ILE A 251 0.16 -4.01 -28.38
C ILE A 251 -1.27 -3.83 -27.85
#